data_009e770d4ca85c3b9b3ce850f96479d9
#
_entry.id   009e770d4ca85c3b9b3ce850f96479d9
#
_cell.length_a   1.000
_cell.length_b   1.000
_cell.length_c   1.000
_cell.angle_alpha   90.00
_cell.angle_beta   90.00
_cell.angle_gamma   90.00
#
_symmetry.space_group_name_H-M   'P 1'
#
loop_
_entity.id
_entity.type
_entity.pdbx_description
1 polymer ?
#
loop_
_entity_poly.entity_id
_entity_poly.type
_entity_poly.pdbx_seq_one_letter_code
_entity_poly.pdbx_strand_id
1 'polypeptide(L)' 'MDVDSTAIHEIDYDEARAKLLVRFVSGARYVYVGVPGEVHRSFCNADSKGGFFQAEIRDQYPFNRDRKSVV' A
#
# COMPACT_ATOMS: atom_id res chain seq x y z
N MET A 1 -2.09 -11.15 18.91
CA MET A 1 -1.82 -10.93 18.50
C MET A 1 -1.65 -10.80 17.45
N ASP A 2 -1.63 -10.47 16.88
CA ASP A 2 -1.66 -10.33 15.88
C ASP A 2 -0.73 -9.95 15.17
N VAL A 3 -0.36 -10.38 14.64
CA VAL A 3 0.53 -10.21 13.97
C VAL A 3 0.31 -9.44 12.94
N ASP A 4 0.78 -8.79 12.59
CA ASP A 4 0.63 -7.99 11.74
C ASP A 4 1.14 -8.29 10.50
N SER A 5 0.63 -9.12 9.78
CA SER A 5 1.11 -9.43 8.52
C SER A 5 0.97 -8.25 7.60
N THR A 6 0.37 -7.21 8.05
CA THR A 6 0.24 -6.01 7.26
C THR A 6 1.17 -4.92 7.77
N ALA A 7 2.25 -5.29 8.41
CA ALA A 7 3.22 -4.31 8.85
C ALA A 7 3.85 -3.67 7.62
N ILE A 8 3.70 -2.39 7.50
CA ILE A 8 4.13 -1.66 6.33
C ILE A 8 5.48 -1.03 6.56
N HIS A 9 6.38 -1.27 5.61
CA HIS A 9 7.74 -0.76 5.71
C HIS A 9 7.85 0.58 5.00
N GLU A 10 7.22 0.70 3.84
CA GLU A 10 7.37 1.91 3.07
C GLU A 10 6.19 2.11 2.16
N ILE A 11 5.85 3.36 1.88
CA ILE A 11 4.75 3.71 1.00
C ILE A 11 5.26 4.68 -0.02
N ASP A 12 4.94 4.45 -1.31
CA ASP A 12 5.32 5.36 -2.35
C ASP A 12 4.08 5.60 -3.19
N TYR A 13 3.97 6.76 -3.78
CA TYR A 13 2.80 7.10 -4.56
C TYR A 13 3.22 7.78 -5.86
N ASP A 14 2.64 7.33 -6.97
CA ASP A 14 2.90 7.92 -8.27
C ASP A 14 1.64 8.70 -8.61
N GLU A 15 1.68 9.98 -8.38
CA GLU A 15 0.54 10.84 -8.59
C GLU A 15 0.11 10.89 -10.04
N ALA A 16 1.02 10.87 -10.95
CA ALA A 16 0.70 10.93 -12.37
C ALA A 16 -0.11 9.74 -12.83
N ARG A 17 0.15 8.59 -12.26
CA ARG A 17 -0.55 7.38 -12.64
C ARG A 17 -1.53 6.89 -11.60
N ALA A 18 -1.66 7.59 -10.52
CA ALA A 18 -2.55 7.24 -9.41
C ALA A 18 -2.25 5.83 -8.90
N LYS A 19 -0.96 5.49 -8.81
CA LYS A 19 -0.56 4.19 -8.33
C LYS A 19 0.10 4.30 -6.97
N LEU A 20 -0.31 3.46 -6.06
CA LEU A 20 0.22 3.44 -4.72
C LEU A 20 1.04 2.19 -4.51
N LEU A 21 2.31 2.34 -4.22
CA LEU A 21 3.17 1.20 -3.96
C LEU A 21 3.29 1.02 -2.46
N VAL A 22 3.00 -0.18 -1.99
CA VAL A 22 3.10 -0.49 -0.57
C VAL A 22 4.11 -1.60 -0.41
N ARG A 23 5.13 -1.35 0.41
CA ARG A 23 6.15 -2.34 0.67
C ARG A 23 5.98 -2.79 2.12
N PHE A 24 5.91 -4.07 2.31
CA PHE A 24 5.71 -4.62 3.65
C PHE A 24 7.03 -5.07 4.27
N VAL A 25 7.02 -5.16 5.57
CA VAL A 25 8.20 -5.58 6.31
C VAL A 25 8.69 -6.96 5.85
N SER A 26 7.77 -7.79 5.41
CA SER A 26 8.13 -9.12 4.93
C SER A 26 8.87 -9.09 3.60
N GLY A 27 8.91 -7.95 2.94
CA GLY A 27 9.56 -7.84 1.65
C GLY A 27 8.59 -7.86 0.50
N ALA A 28 7.33 -8.13 0.74
CA ALA A 28 6.34 -8.14 -0.32
C ALA A 28 6.06 -6.72 -0.80
N ARG A 29 5.77 -6.57 -2.08
CA ARG A 29 5.46 -5.26 -2.64
C ARG A 29 4.24 -5.37 -3.50
N TYR A 30 3.33 -4.46 -3.34
CA TYR A 30 2.11 -4.44 -4.11
C TYR A 30 1.86 -3.04 -4.66
N VAL A 31 1.34 -2.97 -5.88
CA VAL A 31 1.01 -1.69 -6.50
C VAL A 31 -0.49 -1.65 -6.64
N TYR A 32 -1.13 -0.66 -6.03
CA TYR A 32 -2.57 -0.48 -6.10
C TYR A 32 -2.89 0.60 -7.12
N VAL A 33 -3.83 0.32 -8.02
CA VAL A 33 -4.10 1.17 -9.15
C VAL A 33 -5.35 2.00 -8.95
N GLY A 34 -5.33 3.23 -9.40
CA GLY A 34 -6.51 4.09 -9.31
C GLY A 34 -6.73 4.71 -7.94
N VAL A 35 -5.66 4.83 -7.15
CA VAL A 35 -5.77 5.39 -5.81
C VAL A 35 -5.68 6.90 -5.88
N PRO A 36 -6.70 7.63 -5.43
CA PRO A 36 -6.64 9.09 -5.47
C PRO A 36 -5.61 9.64 -4.49
N GLY A 37 -5.10 10.81 -4.79
CA GLY A 37 -4.10 11.43 -3.93
C GLY A 37 -4.58 11.66 -2.51
N GLU A 38 -5.88 11.94 -2.35
CA GLU A 38 -6.39 12.17 -1.01
C GLU A 38 -6.35 10.88 -0.18
N VAL A 39 -6.51 9.73 -0.82
CA VAL A 39 -6.41 8.47 -0.10
C VAL A 39 -4.97 8.25 0.33
N HIS A 40 -4.02 8.56 -0.54
CA HIS A 40 -2.61 8.45 -0.19
C HIS A 40 -2.28 9.37 0.99
N ARG A 41 -2.82 10.56 0.98
CA ARG A 41 -2.56 11.51 2.03
C ARG A 41 -3.13 11.02 3.37
N SER A 42 -4.36 10.51 3.33
CA SER A 42 -4.98 9.97 4.54
C SER A 42 -4.21 8.77 5.06
N PHE A 43 -3.70 7.95 4.15
CA PHE A 43 -2.91 6.77 4.51
C PHE A 43 -1.65 7.22 5.25
N CYS A 44 -0.97 8.22 4.73
CA CYS A 44 0.25 8.69 5.35
C CYS A 44 0.01 9.31 6.71
N ASN A 45 -1.18 9.86 6.91
CA ASN A 45 -1.53 10.48 8.18
C ASN A 45 -2.22 9.54 9.15
N ALA A 46 -2.47 8.32 8.75
CA ALA A 46 -3.21 7.40 9.61
C ALA A 46 -2.39 7.01 10.83
N ASP A 47 -3.04 6.88 11.94
CA ASP A 47 -2.39 6.45 13.17
C ASP A 47 -1.91 5.01 13.01
N SER A 48 -2.70 4.19 12.37
CA SER A 48 -2.34 2.81 12.14
C SER A 48 -2.32 2.59 10.64
N LYS A 49 -1.14 2.50 10.06
CA LYS A 49 -1.02 2.31 8.63
C LYS A 49 -1.57 0.97 8.20
N GLY A 50 -1.32 -0.07 8.97
CA GLY A 50 -1.84 -1.38 8.65
C GLY A 50 -3.36 -1.42 8.72
N GLY A 51 -3.94 -0.78 9.70
CA GLY A 51 -5.39 -0.72 9.84
C GLY A 51 -6.03 0.04 8.70
N PHE A 52 -5.45 1.18 8.33
CA PHE A 52 -5.96 1.97 7.24
C PHE A 52 -5.87 1.18 5.94
N PHE A 53 -4.76 0.52 5.72
CA PHE A 53 -4.55 -0.26 4.51
C PHE A 53 -5.62 -1.33 4.38
N GLN A 54 -5.86 -2.07 5.43
CA GLN A 54 -6.83 -3.14 5.37
C GLN A 54 -8.25 -2.62 5.15
N ALA A 55 -8.58 -1.51 5.77
CA ALA A 55 -9.94 -1.00 5.71
C ALA A 55 -10.22 -0.19 4.45
N GLU A 56 -9.23 0.56 3.98
CA GLU A 56 -9.47 1.51 2.92
C GLU A 56 -8.79 1.21 1.59
N ILE A 57 -7.84 0.35 1.56
CA ILE A 57 -7.08 0.11 0.34
C ILE A 57 -7.16 -1.31 -0.15
N ARG A 58 -6.89 -2.25 0.73
CA ARG A 58 -6.73 -3.63 0.34
C ARG A 58 -7.83 -4.19 -0.55
N ASP A 59 -9.06 -3.97 -0.19
CA ASP A 59 -10.17 -4.48 -0.95
C ASP A 59 -10.89 -3.43 -1.78
N GLN A 60 -10.34 -2.23 -1.81
CA GLN A 60 -11.01 -1.13 -2.49
C GLN A 60 -10.46 -0.85 -3.87
N TYR A 61 -9.24 -1.29 -4.15
CA TYR A 61 -8.59 -1.01 -5.42
C TYR A 61 -7.95 -2.25 -5.98
N PRO A 62 -7.86 -2.36 -7.30
CA PRO A 62 -7.16 -3.48 -7.90
C PRO A 62 -5.66 -3.34 -7.66
N PHE A 63 -4.95 -4.44 -7.59
CA PHE A 63 -3.54 -4.39 -7.33
C PHE A 63 -2.78 -5.44 -8.11
N ASN A 64 -1.48 -5.20 -8.25
CA ASN A 64 -0.57 -6.15 -8.85
C ASN A 64 0.58 -6.34 -7.88
N ARG A 65 1.07 -7.57 -7.81
CA ARG A 65 2.21 -7.83 -6.99
C ARG A 65 3.43 -7.39 -7.75
N ASP A 66 4.20 -6.54 -7.16
CA ASP A 66 5.38 -6.02 -7.81
C ASP A 66 6.55 -6.95 -7.61
N ARG A 67 6.91 -7.79 -8.63
CA ARG A 67 7.89 -8.74 -8.49
C ARG A 67 9.08 -8.27 -9.09
N LYS A 68 9.79 -7.54 -8.81
CA LYS A 68 10.91 -7.04 -9.31
C LYS A 68 11.74 -7.97 -9.85
N SER A 69 11.70 -8.39 -10.58
CA SER A 69 12.34 -9.28 -11.13
C SER A 69 13.56 -9.35 -11.20
N VAL A 70 14.09 -9.52 -11.17
CA VAL A 70 15.11 -9.68 -11.18
C VAL A 70 15.78 -10.04 -11.88
N VAL A 71 16.08 -10.13 -12.16
CA VAL A 71 16.75 -10.49 -12.88
C VAL A 71 17.24 -10.83 -12.93
#